data_4709f13f212a5fad179cbbcede963719
#
_entry.id   4709f13f212a5fad179cbbcede963719
#
_cell.length_a   1.000
_cell.length_b   1.000
_cell.length_c   1.000
_cell.angle_alpha   90.00
_cell.angle_beta   90.00
_cell.angle_gamma   90.00
#
_symmetry.space_group_name_H-M   'P 1'
#
loop_
_entity.id
_entity.type
_entity.pdbx_description
1 polymer ?
#
loop_
_entity_poly.entity_id
_entity_poly.type
_entity_poly.pdbx_seq_one_letter_code
_entity_poly.pdbx_strand_id
1 'polypeptide(L)'
;TIGETLADPDDVRPLPLIAIDDPAISMTIGINTSPMAGRVKGAKITARLVKDRLDRELIGNVSIKVIPTDRPDAWEVQGRGELALAILVEQMRREGYELTVGKPQVVTKKIDGKLNEPVEDLTIDVPEEFLGSITQLLASRKGRMKNMTNKGTGWVRMEFMVPSRGLIGFRTEFLTTTRGTGIANAISAGYEPWFGEIVTR
;
A
#
# COMPACT_ATOMS: atom_id res chain seq x y z
N THR A 1 -9.92 21.39 5.61
CA THR A 1 -9.39 20.02 5.49
C THR A 1 -7.87 19.99 5.69
N ILE A 2 -7.27 18.81 5.82
CA ILE A 2 -5.81 18.68 5.89
C ILE A 2 -5.21 19.13 4.54
N GLY A 3 -4.20 20.00 4.59
CA GLY A 3 -3.54 20.55 3.41
C GLY A 3 -4.11 21.90 2.92
N GLU A 4 -5.19 22.38 3.51
CA GLU A 4 -5.72 23.71 3.22
C GLU A 4 -4.99 24.80 4.02
N THR A 5 -4.88 25.97 3.44
CA THR A 5 -4.34 27.16 4.11
C THR A 5 -5.47 27.98 4.71
N LEU A 6 -5.33 28.34 6.00
CA LEU A 6 -6.14 29.39 6.61
C LEU A 6 -5.50 30.74 6.32
N ALA A 7 -6.19 31.60 5.61
CA ALA A 7 -5.73 32.92 5.23
C ALA A 7 -6.73 34.01 5.62
N ASP A 8 -6.28 35.24 5.64
CA ASP A 8 -7.15 36.39 5.81
C ASP A 8 -8.12 36.48 4.61
N PRO A 9 -9.44 36.63 4.84
CA PRO A 9 -10.40 36.72 3.75
C PRO A 9 -10.18 37.89 2.83
N ASP A 10 -9.55 38.98 3.30
CA ASP A 10 -9.26 40.20 2.54
C ASP A 10 -7.88 40.12 1.83
N ASP A 11 -7.00 39.20 2.23
CA ASP A 11 -5.66 38.99 1.61
C ASP A 11 -5.34 37.49 1.53
N VAL A 12 -5.91 36.83 0.53
CA VAL A 12 -5.78 35.38 0.33
C VAL A 12 -4.41 35.04 -0.27
N ARG A 13 -3.49 34.55 0.57
CA ARG A 13 -2.16 34.05 0.17
C ARG A 13 -2.02 32.57 0.52
N PRO A 14 -2.51 31.64 -0.33
CA PRO A 14 -2.39 30.23 -0.03
C PRO A 14 -0.94 29.77 -0.10
N LEU A 15 -0.55 28.91 0.84
CA LEU A 15 0.72 28.19 0.76
C LEU A 15 0.67 27.14 -0.35
N PRO A 16 1.82 26.74 -0.93
CA PRO A 16 1.87 25.63 -1.88
C PRO A 16 1.29 24.36 -1.26
N LEU A 17 0.44 23.67 -2.03
CA LEU A 17 -0.11 22.37 -1.58
C LEU A 17 1.02 21.35 -1.42
N ILE A 18 0.99 20.62 -0.31
CA ILE A 18 1.87 19.47 -0.12
C ILE A 18 1.37 18.35 -1.00
N ALA A 19 2.20 17.93 -1.96
CA ALA A 19 1.89 16.78 -2.80
C ALA A 19 1.91 15.49 -1.95
N ILE A 20 0.83 14.74 -2.02
CA ILE A 20 0.71 13.42 -1.39
C ILE A 20 0.79 12.38 -2.49
N ASP A 21 1.62 11.35 -2.28
CA ASP A 21 1.74 10.26 -3.25
C ASP A 21 0.39 9.58 -3.50
N ASP A 22 0.16 9.22 -4.74
CA ASP A 22 -1.03 8.47 -5.13
C ASP A 22 -1.07 7.09 -4.44
N PRO A 23 -2.28 6.58 -4.15
CA PRO A 23 -2.43 5.23 -3.65
C PRO A 23 -1.85 4.20 -4.62
N ALA A 24 -1.14 3.21 -4.09
CA ALA A 24 -0.51 2.14 -4.88
C ALA A 24 -1.27 0.81 -4.79
N ILE A 25 -1.95 0.57 -3.68
CA ILE A 25 -2.67 -0.68 -3.41
C ILE A 25 -4.13 -0.38 -3.12
N SER A 26 -5.02 -1.22 -3.63
CA SER A 26 -6.46 -1.19 -3.34
C SER A 26 -6.92 -2.49 -2.68
N MET A 27 -8.02 -2.40 -1.94
CA MET A 27 -8.66 -3.53 -1.29
C MET A 27 -10.18 -3.28 -1.26
N THR A 28 -10.97 -4.29 -1.58
CA THR A 28 -12.42 -4.19 -1.42
C THR A 28 -12.80 -4.43 0.03
N ILE A 29 -13.52 -3.50 0.63
CA ILE A 29 -14.12 -3.65 1.97
C ILE A 29 -15.63 -3.66 1.80
N GLY A 30 -16.27 -4.73 2.28
CA GLY A 30 -17.72 -4.89 2.25
C GLY A 30 -18.29 -5.29 3.60
N ILE A 31 -19.61 -5.31 3.69
CA ILE A 31 -20.30 -5.83 4.89
C ILE A 31 -20.12 -7.35 4.98
N ASN A 32 -20.24 -7.89 6.19
CA ASN A 32 -20.27 -9.34 6.38
C ASN A 32 -21.63 -9.89 5.94
N THR A 33 -21.62 -10.69 4.88
CA THR A 33 -22.80 -11.37 4.32
C THR A 33 -22.88 -12.86 4.70
N SER A 34 -21.99 -13.33 5.57
CA SER A 34 -21.97 -14.72 5.99
C SER A 34 -23.18 -15.08 6.88
N PRO A 35 -23.57 -16.37 6.97
CA PRO A 35 -24.62 -16.82 7.89
C PRO A 35 -24.33 -16.55 9.37
N MET A 36 -23.09 -16.17 9.70
CA MET A 36 -22.64 -15.86 11.05
C MET A 36 -22.70 -14.35 11.36
N ALA A 37 -23.06 -13.51 10.38
CA ALA A 37 -23.14 -12.06 10.57
C ALA A 37 -24.13 -11.67 11.64
N GLY A 38 -23.77 -10.68 12.48
CA GLY A 38 -24.65 -10.09 13.49
C GLY A 38 -24.91 -10.96 14.72
N ARG A 39 -24.18 -12.06 14.92
CA ARG A 39 -24.35 -12.91 16.12
C ARG A 39 -23.75 -12.29 17.37
N VAL A 40 -22.83 -11.36 17.23
CA VAL A 40 -22.23 -10.63 18.36
C VAL A 40 -23.12 -9.45 18.72
N LYS A 41 -23.49 -9.33 20.01
CA LYS A 41 -24.31 -8.22 20.48
C LYS A 41 -23.60 -6.87 20.20
N GLY A 42 -24.31 -5.97 19.52
CA GLY A 42 -23.78 -4.65 19.17
C GLY A 42 -22.94 -4.61 17.90
N ALA A 43 -22.85 -5.71 17.14
CA ALA A 43 -22.15 -5.75 15.86
C ALA A 43 -22.70 -4.73 14.84
N LYS A 44 -21.80 -4.01 14.19
CA LYS A 44 -22.10 -3.03 13.15
C LYS A 44 -21.99 -3.72 11.77
N ILE A 45 -23.14 -4.12 11.22
CA ILE A 45 -23.22 -4.98 10.03
C ILE A 45 -23.89 -4.32 8.82
N THR A 46 -24.32 -3.06 8.94
CA THR A 46 -25.05 -2.38 7.85
C THR A 46 -24.13 -1.58 6.94
N ALA A 47 -24.44 -1.58 5.65
CA ALA A 47 -23.70 -0.82 4.64
C ALA A 47 -23.56 0.67 5.01
N ARG A 48 -24.65 1.28 5.54
CA ARG A 48 -24.64 2.67 5.98
C ARG A 48 -23.59 2.93 7.05
N LEU A 49 -23.53 2.10 8.10
CA LEU A 49 -22.57 2.27 9.19
C LEU A 49 -21.13 2.14 8.71
N VAL A 50 -20.87 1.18 7.79
CA VAL A 50 -19.54 0.99 7.18
C VAL A 50 -19.18 2.23 6.36
N LYS A 51 -20.10 2.71 5.51
CA LYS A 51 -19.89 3.91 4.70
C LYS A 51 -19.60 5.14 5.56
N ASP A 52 -20.44 5.41 6.57
CA ASP A 52 -20.27 6.54 7.48
C ASP A 52 -18.91 6.49 8.21
N ARG A 53 -18.40 5.29 8.49
CA ARG A 53 -17.08 5.11 9.11
C ARG A 53 -15.94 5.39 8.14
N LEU A 54 -16.06 4.90 6.90
CA LEU A 54 -15.09 5.17 5.84
C LEU A 54 -15.04 6.67 5.51
N ASP A 55 -16.19 7.35 5.44
CA ASP A 55 -16.25 8.79 5.21
C ASP A 55 -15.58 9.60 6.33
N ARG A 56 -15.75 9.18 7.59
CA ARG A 56 -15.03 9.79 8.72
C ARG A 56 -13.52 9.60 8.63
N GLU A 57 -13.06 8.44 8.13
CA GLU A 57 -11.63 8.20 7.92
C GLU A 57 -11.03 9.20 6.92
N LEU A 58 -11.74 9.52 5.84
CA LEU A 58 -11.29 10.47 4.82
C LEU A 58 -11.06 11.90 5.35
N ILE A 59 -11.70 12.27 6.46
CA ILE A 59 -11.52 13.61 7.07
C ILE A 59 -10.10 13.76 7.64
N GLY A 60 -9.59 12.70 8.27
CA GLY A 60 -8.28 12.73 8.94
C GLY A 60 -7.15 12.04 8.18
N ASN A 61 -7.47 11.27 7.16
CA ASN A 61 -6.51 10.45 6.42
C ASN A 61 -6.53 10.76 4.93
N VAL A 62 -5.68 11.68 4.51
CA VAL A 62 -5.57 12.15 3.12
C VAL A 62 -4.88 11.16 2.19
N SER A 63 -4.24 10.10 2.73
CA SER A 63 -3.54 9.08 1.94
C SER A 63 -4.44 7.92 1.50
N ILE A 64 -5.71 7.92 1.93
CA ILE A 64 -6.70 6.90 1.57
C ILE A 64 -7.73 7.50 0.62
N LYS A 65 -8.17 6.71 -0.36
CA LYS A 65 -9.32 7.01 -1.24
C LYS A 65 -10.37 5.92 -1.09
N VAL A 66 -11.63 6.30 -1.07
CA VAL A 66 -12.76 5.35 -1.03
C VAL A 66 -13.60 5.56 -2.28
N ILE A 67 -13.71 4.51 -3.08
CA ILE A 67 -14.41 4.52 -4.37
C ILE A 67 -15.59 3.56 -4.29
N PRO A 68 -16.80 3.96 -4.72
CA PRO A 68 -17.92 3.03 -4.81
C PRO A 68 -17.62 1.92 -5.82
N THR A 69 -18.13 0.72 -5.56
CA THR A 69 -18.08 -0.40 -6.49
C THR A 69 -19.46 -0.62 -7.11
N ASP A 70 -19.58 -1.57 -8.05
CA ASP A 70 -20.88 -1.98 -8.62
C ASP A 70 -21.81 -2.58 -7.56
N ARG A 71 -21.28 -2.97 -6.40
CA ARG A 71 -22.04 -3.48 -5.28
C ARG A 71 -22.34 -2.34 -4.29
N PRO A 72 -23.63 -2.16 -3.87
CA PRO A 72 -24.01 -1.09 -2.95
C PRO A 72 -23.53 -1.32 -1.50
N ASP A 73 -23.04 -2.51 -1.20
CA ASP A 73 -22.61 -2.97 0.12
C ASP A 73 -21.09 -3.16 0.23
N ALA A 74 -20.34 -2.69 -0.77
CA ALA A 74 -18.89 -2.79 -0.82
C ALA A 74 -18.24 -1.56 -1.46
N TRP A 75 -17.03 -1.22 -1.00
CA TRP A 75 -16.24 -0.09 -1.47
C TRP A 75 -14.82 -0.54 -1.78
N GLU A 76 -14.23 0.03 -2.81
CA GLU A 76 -12.81 -0.07 -3.05
C GLU A 76 -12.09 0.98 -2.21
N VAL A 77 -11.23 0.53 -1.32
CA VAL A 77 -10.40 1.40 -0.47
C VAL A 77 -8.97 1.31 -0.97
N GLN A 78 -8.44 2.45 -1.39
CA GLN A 78 -7.09 2.58 -1.93
C GLN A 78 -6.20 3.26 -0.90
N GLY A 79 -4.96 2.78 -0.76
CA GLY A 79 -3.96 3.31 0.17
C GLY A 79 -2.54 3.17 -0.38
N ARG A 80 -1.58 3.73 0.32
CA ARG A 80 -0.15 3.68 -0.06
C ARG A 80 0.42 2.27 -0.04
N GLY A 81 -0.07 1.42 0.86
CA GLY A 81 0.43 0.06 1.02
C GLY A 81 -0.51 -0.81 1.85
N GLU A 82 -0.20 -2.10 1.89
CA GLU A 82 -0.99 -3.12 2.56
C GLU A 82 -1.15 -2.85 4.07
N LEU A 83 -0.11 -2.34 4.73
CA LEU A 83 -0.14 -2.08 6.17
C LEU A 83 -1.16 -1.00 6.55
N ALA A 84 -1.25 0.08 5.78
CA ALA A 84 -2.22 1.14 6.04
C ALA A 84 -3.66 0.62 5.95
N LEU A 85 -3.95 -0.20 4.95
CA LEU A 85 -5.25 -0.83 4.77
C LEU A 85 -5.55 -1.87 5.86
N ALA A 86 -4.55 -2.66 6.26
CA ALA A 86 -4.69 -3.63 7.34
C ALA A 86 -4.98 -2.97 8.69
N ILE A 87 -4.31 -1.84 8.98
CA ILE A 87 -4.55 -1.05 10.19
C ILE A 87 -5.99 -0.50 10.20
N LEU A 88 -6.47 0.05 9.08
CA LEU A 88 -7.84 0.53 8.97
C LEU A 88 -8.85 -0.58 9.25
N VAL A 89 -8.68 -1.75 8.62
CA VAL A 89 -9.56 -2.91 8.85
C VAL A 89 -9.54 -3.35 10.31
N GLU A 90 -8.36 -3.41 10.93
CA GLU A 90 -8.22 -3.80 12.32
C GLU A 90 -8.86 -2.79 13.29
N GLN A 91 -8.73 -1.50 13.02
CA GLN A 91 -9.41 -0.45 13.78
C GLN A 91 -10.93 -0.59 13.69
N MET A 92 -11.46 -0.76 12.46
CA MET A 92 -12.90 -0.97 12.26
C MET A 92 -13.39 -2.24 12.98
N ARG A 93 -12.62 -3.33 12.90
CA ARG A 93 -12.93 -4.57 13.65
C ARG A 93 -13.02 -4.33 15.16
N ARG A 94 -12.08 -3.60 15.74
CA ARG A 94 -12.08 -3.24 17.17
C ARG A 94 -13.24 -2.32 17.56
N GLU A 95 -13.70 -1.49 16.64
CA GLU A 95 -14.88 -0.65 16.80
C GLU A 95 -16.21 -1.43 16.69
N GLY A 96 -16.15 -2.74 16.43
CA GLY A 96 -17.31 -3.64 16.36
C GLY A 96 -17.92 -3.77 14.96
N TYR A 97 -17.22 -3.36 13.90
CA TYR A 97 -17.66 -3.62 12.53
C TYR A 97 -17.34 -5.05 12.13
N GLU A 98 -18.30 -5.73 11.52
CA GLU A 98 -18.08 -7.00 10.84
C GLU A 98 -17.93 -6.75 9.34
N LEU A 99 -16.78 -7.09 8.80
CA LEU A 99 -16.37 -6.76 7.44
C LEU A 99 -15.98 -8.01 6.65
N THR A 100 -16.19 -7.96 5.34
CA THR A 100 -15.48 -8.79 4.37
C THR A 100 -14.41 -7.97 3.71
N VAL A 101 -13.23 -8.57 3.52
CA VAL A 101 -12.05 -7.90 2.95
C VAL A 101 -11.57 -8.72 1.75
N GLY A 102 -11.47 -8.08 0.60
CA GLY A 102 -10.93 -8.68 -0.62
C GLY A 102 -9.41 -8.79 -0.60
N LYS A 103 -8.85 -9.47 -1.60
CA LYS A 103 -7.39 -9.52 -1.78
C LYS A 103 -6.86 -8.13 -2.17
N PRO A 104 -5.70 -7.72 -1.64
CA PRO A 104 -5.03 -6.52 -2.12
C PRO A 104 -4.73 -6.61 -3.62
N GLN A 105 -5.00 -5.52 -4.33
CA GLN A 105 -4.74 -5.37 -5.75
C GLN A 105 -3.91 -4.11 -5.99
N VAL A 106 -3.13 -4.10 -7.05
CA VAL A 106 -2.38 -2.91 -7.44
C VAL A 106 -3.28 -1.91 -8.16
N VAL A 107 -3.14 -0.64 -7.84
CA VAL A 107 -3.85 0.45 -8.54
C VAL A 107 -3.11 0.77 -9.83
N THR A 108 -3.63 0.31 -10.97
CA THR A 108 -3.05 0.58 -12.29
C THR A 108 -3.61 1.83 -12.94
N LYS A 109 -2.83 2.45 -13.81
CA LYS A 109 -3.23 3.60 -14.63
C LYS A 109 -2.95 3.34 -16.10
N LYS A 110 -3.77 3.86 -16.99
CA LYS A 110 -3.45 3.91 -18.43
C LYS A 110 -2.76 5.23 -18.73
N ILE A 111 -1.50 5.20 -19.13
CA ILE A 111 -0.70 6.34 -19.57
C ILE A 111 -0.31 6.08 -21.03
N ASP A 112 -0.63 7.00 -21.92
CA ASP A 112 -0.39 6.88 -23.36
C ASP A 112 -0.92 5.55 -23.96
N GLY A 113 -2.09 5.11 -23.49
CA GLY A 113 -2.75 3.87 -23.94
C GLY A 113 -2.12 2.58 -23.40
N LYS A 114 -1.03 2.65 -22.66
CA LYS A 114 -0.35 1.49 -22.03
C LYS A 114 -0.75 1.36 -20.56
N LEU A 115 -0.87 0.11 -20.11
CA LEU A 115 -1.09 -0.19 -18.71
C LEU A 115 0.21 0.08 -17.93
N ASN A 116 0.09 0.91 -16.89
CA ASN A 116 1.18 1.24 -15.99
C ASN A 116 0.81 0.84 -14.57
N GLU A 117 1.82 0.47 -13.79
CA GLU A 117 1.70 0.11 -12.38
C GLU A 117 2.63 0.97 -11.51
N PRO A 118 2.29 1.19 -10.23
CA PRO A 118 3.15 1.94 -9.32
C PRO A 118 4.42 1.16 -9.03
N VAL A 119 5.54 1.88 -8.99
CA VAL A 119 6.87 1.34 -8.71
C VAL A 119 7.51 2.06 -7.54
N GLU A 120 8.43 1.37 -6.89
CA GLU A 120 9.18 1.88 -5.75
C GLU A 120 10.68 1.72 -5.97
N ASP A 121 11.42 2.72 -5.57
CA ASP A 121 12.87 2.67 -5.44
C ASP A 121 13.20 2.04 -4.09
N LEU A 122 13.69 0.82 -4.14
CA LEU A 122 14.04 0.00 -2.98
C LEU A 122 15.54 0.02 -2.77
N THR A 123 15.97 0.58 -1.64
CA THR A 123 17.37 0.55 -1.18
C THR A 123 17.52 -0.50 -0.10
N ILE A 124 18.48 -1.39 -0.29
CA ILE A 124 18.78 -2.51 0.61
C ILE A 124 20.24 -2.47 1.04
N ASP A 125 20.48 -2.58 2.34
CA ASP A 125 21.79 -2.83 2.92
C ASP A 125 21.78 -4.21 3.57
N VAL A 126 22.68 -5.11 3.14
CA VAL A 126 22.81 -6.48 3.68
C VAL A 126 24.27 -6.92 3.77
N PRO A 127 24.60 -7.85 4.68
CA PRO A 127 25.87 -8.57 4.62
C PRO A 127 26.07 -9.28 3.28
N GLU A 128 27.32 -9.33 2.80
CA GLU A 128 27.68 -9.91 1.49
C GLU A 128 27.18 -11.36 1.31
N GLU A 129 27.13 -12.13 2.39
CA GLU A 129 26.65 -13.52 2.36
C GLU A 129 25.20 -13.65 1.85
N PHE A 130 24.36 -12.62 2.00
CA PHE A 130 22.96 -12.61 1.56
C PHE A 130 22.74 -12.03 0.17
N LEU A 131 23.79 -11.52 -0.48
CA LEU A 131 23.70 -10.87 -1.80
C LEU A 131 22.95 -11.74 -2.84
N GLY A 132 23.36 -13.00 -2.97
CA GLY A 132 22.76 -13.91 -3.95
C GLY A 132 21.28 -14.21 -3.64
N SER A 133 20.96 -14.51 -2.38
CA SER A 133 19.60 -14.83 -1.95
C SER A 133 18.65 -13.66 -2.13
N ILE A 134 19.07 -12.44 -1.80
CA ILE A 134 18.25 -11.24 -1.94
C ILE A 134 18.08 -10.85 -3.41
N THR A 135 19.12 -10.98 -4.23
CA THR A 135 19.01 -10.74 -5.67
C THR A 135 18.01 -11.70 -6.32
N GLN A 136 18.04 -12.97 -5.95
CA GLN A 136 17.10 -13.98 -6.45
C GLN A 136 15.66 -13.69 -5.95
N LEU A 137 15.50 -13.34 -4.68
CA LEU A 137 14.22 -12.98 -4.10
C LEU A 137 13.56 -11.81 -4.86
N LEU A 138 14.33 -10.74 -5.11
CA LEU A 138 13.81 -9.57 -5.83
C LEU A 138 13.58 -9.84 -7.32
N ALA A 139 14.41 -10.65 -7.96
CA ALA A 139 14.20 -11.05 -9.35
C ALA A 139 12.87 -11.80 -9.53
N SER A 140 12.50 -12.70 -8.61
CA SER A 140 11.21 -13.39 -8.63
C SER A 140 10.02 -12.43 -8.47
N ARG A 141 10.24 -11.30 -7.79
CA ARG A 141 9.27 -10.22 -7.54
C ARG A 141 9.32 -9.09 -8.58
N LYS A 142 9.99 -9.33 -9.72
CA LYS A 142 10.17 -8.37 -10.83
C LYS A 142 11.00 -7.13 -10.47
N GLY A 143 11.81 -7.20 -9.42
CA GLY A 143 12.78 -6.15 -9.09
C GLY A 143 13.87 -6.06 -10.16
N ARG A 144 14.15 -4.85 -10.60
CA ARG A 144 15.25 -4.53 -11.54
C ARG A 144 16.34 -3.81 -10.78
N MET A 145 17.54 -4.40 -10.73
CA MET A 145 18.69 -3.76 -10.08
C MET A 145 19.09 -2.50 -10.86
N LYS A 146 19.18 -1.38 -10.16
CA LYS A 146 19.69 -0.10 -10.68
C LYS A 146 21.18 0.06 -10.40
N ASN A 147 21.57 -0.27 -9.17
CA ASN A 147 22.95 -0.07 -8.70
C ASN A 147 23.31 -1.07 -7.60
N MET A 148 24.61 -1.31 -7.44
CA MET A 148 25.16 -2.10 -6.36
C MET A 148 26.51 -1.51 -5.94
N THR A 149 26.69 -1.24 -4.67
CA THR A 149 27.91 -0.68 -4.09
C THR A 149 28.40 -1.57 -2.96
N ASN A 150 29.59 -2.13 -3.13
CA ASN A 150 30.31 -2.82 -2.06
C ASN A 150 31.27 -1.82 -1.40
N LYS A 151 31.11 -1.61 -0.09
CA LYS A 151 31.93 -0.67 0.69
C LYS A 151 33.19 -1.31 1.28
N GLY A 152 33.45 -2.60 1.00
CA GLY A 152 34.60 -3.32 1.58
C GLY A 152 34.52 -3.55 3.07
N THR A 153 33.35 -3.35 3.69
CA THR A 153 33.10 -3.54 5.12
C THR A 153 32.37 -4.84 5.44
N GLY A 154 32.22 -5.74 4.45
CA GLY A 154 31.38 -6.93 4.54
C GLY A 154 29.89 -6.65 4.34
N TRP A 155 29.54 -5.41 3.93
CA TRP A 155 28.18 -4.98 3.63
C TRP A 155 28.06 -4.48 2.20
N VAL A 156 26.96 -4.82 1.57
CA VAL A 156 26.62 -4.38 0.21
C VAL A 156 25.33 -3.56 0.24
N ARG A 157 25.36 -2.41 -0.42
CA ARG A 157 24.17 -1.62 -0.76
C ARG A 157 23.70 -1.96 -2.15
N MET A 158 22.42 -2.27 -2.28
CA MET A 158 21.75 -2.54 -3.54
C MET A 158 20.56 -1.60 -3.72
N GLU A 159 20.37 -1.12 -4.93
CA GLU A 159 19.24 -0.27 -5.30
C GLU A 159 18.46 -0.97 -6.41
N PHE A 160 17.16 -1.10 -6.20
CA PHE A 160 16.24 -1.74 -7.13
C PHE A 160 15.06 -0.85 -7.44
N MET A 161 14.54 -0.96 -8.65
CA MET A 161 13.19 -0.56 -8.99
C MET A 161 12.29 -1.79 -8.92
N VAL A 162 11.23 -1.73 -8.11
CA VAL A 162 10.34 -2.87 -7.85
C VAL A 162 8.89 -2.42 -8.01
N PRO A 163 8.01 -3.18 -8.71
CA PRO A 163 6.59 -2.86 -8.70
C PRO A 163 6.03 -2.99 -7.27
N SER A 164 5.19 -2.06 -6.84
CA SER A 164 4.66 -2.02 -5.45
C SER A 164 4.00 -3.34 -5.04
N ARG A 165 3.32 -4.04 -5.98
CA ARG A 165 2.77 -5.38 -5.73
C ARG A 165 3.84 -6.45 -5.44
N GLY A 166 5.07 -6.25 -5.93
CA GLY A 166 6.21 -7.13 -5.64
C GLY A 166 6.70 -7.02 -4.20
N LEU A 167 6.39 -5.91 -3.52
CA LEU A 167 6.76 -5.68 -2.12
C LEU A 167 5.73 -6.22 -1.12
N ILE A 168 4.56 -6.67 -1.59
CA ILE A 168 3.57 -7.33 -0.72
C ILE A 168 4.20 -8.59 -0.11
N GLY A 169 4.23 -8.66 1.23
CA GLY A 169 4.85 -9.75 1.98
C GLY A 169 6.38 -9.84 1.87
N PHE A 170 7.04 -8.95 1.12
CA PHE A 170 8.50 -8.94 0.95
C PHE A 170 9.23 -8.79 2.28
N ARG A 171 8.77 -7.90 3.16
CA ARG A 171 9.47 -7.58 4.41
C ARG A 171 9.68 -8.81 5.30
N THR A 172 8.68 -9.66 5.43
CA THR A 172 8.78 -10.88 6.24
C THR A 172 9.79 -11.86 5.65
N GLU A 173 9.74 -12.10 4.34
CA GLU A 173 10.67 -13.00 3.66
C GLU A 173 12.10 -12.44 3.68
N PHE A 174 12.26 -11.14 3.46
CA PHE A 174 13.54 -10.44 3.54
C PHE A 174 14.19 -10.58 4.91
N LEU A 175 13.44 -10.30 5.99
CA LEU A 175 13.97 -10.41 7.35
C LEU A 175 14.31 -11.87 7.70
N THR A 176 13.51 -12.83 7.26
CA THR A 176 13.81 -14.25 7.44
C THR A 176 15.08 -14.64 6.70
N THR A 177 15.21 -14.26 5.43
CA THR A 177 16.38 -14.57 4.60
C THR A 177 17.66 -13.94 5.15
N THR A 178 17.59 -12.72 5.68
CA THR A 178 18.74 -11.98 6.21
C THR A 178 18.96 -12.22 7.72
N ARG A 179 18.22 -13.15 8.32
CA ARG A 179 18.27 -13.41 9.78
C ARG A 179 18.06 -12.13 10.63
N GLY A 180 17.25 -11.21 10.11
CA GLY A 180 16.93 -9.94 10.77
C GLY A 180 18.01 -8.86 10.65
N THR A 181 19.13 -9.10 9.98
CA THR A 181 20.23 -8.13 9.86
C THR A 181 20.04 -7.12 8.74
N GLY A 182 19.29 -7.47 7.70
CA GLY A 182 19.10 -6.61 6.52
C GLY A 182 18.28 -5.37 6.82
N ILE A 183 18.60 -4.27 6.14
CA ILE A 183 17.87 -3.01 6.17
C ILE A 183 17.28 -2.78 4.79
N ALA A 184 15.99 -2.47 4.71
CA ALA A 184 15.31 -2.18 3.45
C ALA A 184 14.42 -0.95 3.61
N ASN A 185 14.56 0.00 2.68
CA ASN A 185 13.76 1.20 2.58
C ASN A 185 13.20 1.34 1.16
N ALA A 186 11.91 1.59 1.04
CA ALA A 186 11.24 1.79 -0.23
C ALA A 186 10.61 3.20 -0.28
N ILE A 187 10.73 3.85 -1.43
CA ILE A 187 10.18 5.18 -1.71
C ILE A 187 9.41 5.10 -3.02
N SER A 188 8.23 5.71 -3.09
CA SER A 188 7.46 5.78 -4.33
C SER A 188 8.28 6.43 -5.45
N ALA A 189 8.36 5.77 -6.62
CA ALA A 189 9.08 6.24 -7.81
C ALA A 189 8.13 6.52 -8.99
N GLY A 190 6.82 6.62 -8.73
CA GLY A 190 5.82 6.92 -9.75
C GLY A 190 5.24 5.67 -10.42
N TYR A 191 5.01 5.75 -11.73
CA TYR A 191 4.38 4.70 -12.53
C TYR A 191 5.26 4.30 -13.68
N GLU A 192 5.37 2.98 -13.92
CA GLU A 192 6.12 2.39 -15.03
C GLU A 192 5.23 1.40 -15.79
N PRO A 193 5.51 1.10 -17.06
CA PRO A 193 4.80 0.08 -17.80
C PRO A 193 4.78 -1.26 -17.06
N TRP A 194 3.67 -1.97 -17.17
CA TRP A 194 3.42 -3.25 -16.51
C TRP A 194 4.60 -4.24 -16.64
N PHE A 195 5.14 -4.72 -15.52
CA PHE A 195 6.32 -5.60 -15.44
C PHE A 195 6.02 -7.09 -15.76
N GLY A 196 4.80 -7.40 -16.12
CA GLY A 196 4.35 -8.77 -16.34
C GLY A 196 3.90 -9.48 -15.06
N GLU A 197 3.42 -10.70 -15.17
CA GLU A 197 2.90 -11.47 -14.05
C GLU A 197 3.99 -11.84 -13.04
N ILE A 198 3.65 -11.74 -11.76
CA ILE A 198 4.44 -12.29 -10.66
C ILE A 198 3.85 -13.64 -10.31
N VAL A 199 4.67 -14.69 -10.39
CA VAL A 199 4.26 -16.04 -10.01
C VAL A 199 4.16 -16.07 -8.47
N THR A 200 2.94 -16.11 -7.97
CA THR A 200 2.66 -16.36 -6.54
C THR A 200 2.50 -17.85 -6.33
N ARG A 201 3.04 -18.36 -5.24
CA ARG A 201 2.78 -19.74 -4.79
C ARG A 201 1.36 -19.90 -4.28
#